data_9a5fff6ae23c510fddee281eb30daadf
#
_entry.id   9a5fff6ae23c510fddee281eb30daadf
#
_cell.length_a   1.000
_cell.length_b   1.000
_cell.length_c   1.000
_cell.angle_alpha   90.00
_cell.angle_beta   90.00
_cell.angle_gamma   90.00
#
_symmetry.space_group_name_H-M   'P 1'
#
loop_
_entity.id
_entity.type
_entity.pdbx_description
1 polymer ?
#
loop_
_entity_poly.entity_id
_entity_poly.type
_entity_poly.pdbx_seq_one_letter_code
_entity_poly.pdbx_strand_id
1 'polypeptide(L)'
;MIRRGRVARAVAAALLALGLSPAVVSAQVFIASKPHPEFWIAPVLITANVERNQVTDRPGPLTILVSFSVAPPPARDPSEFAQDIFLLWPGELVGTDGVDGADAALRRQVETAGFKVLVHGRVPFSARNRLQMGTGAGAAGRLDLGSAFFVTFARPEGLARGAKPATYIRIPWKPEMASLDWVPRLELAAKGAITTRRVSWLEEMFWGRRNIITLSFGDVGYSSLYPLYYGNRDRVIPLAADFSRLMINFAEANHLKIDEVIPATALRRLSETRENTETFSTPLIAADGIVPQVLKVQFVYFQGRLPWRPILLSALLLGLGNLTGPIVGNLLRKLIRTLRDRVHVGRGEATGRARGEVPSQEVLARIRPGETSYQDVLRLVGSEPEEEQRLPSGEIRAVIYRGERLVPHRGRRFGWFATVSHWEMENHEVQIDFEQDRVRDIQARIRRTRQTPSASV
;
A
#
# COMPACT_ATOMS: atom_id res chain seq x y z
N MET A 1 -23.49 18.63 24.00
CA MET A 1 -22.39 17.63 23.96
C MET A 1 -22.40 16.65 22.76
N ILE A 2 -23.39 16.70 21.86
CA ILE A 2 -23.66 15.69 20.79
C ILE A 2 -22.98 15.99 19.44
N ARG A 3 -22.45 17.19 19.22
CA ARG A 3 -21.85 17.59 17.91
C ARG A 3 -20.39 17.15 17.68
N ARG A 4 -19.60 16.92 18.72
CA ARG A 4 -18.17 16.56 18.58
C ARG A 4 -17.92 15.10 18.13
N GLY A 5 -18.84 14.20 18.43
CA GLY A 5 -18.71 12.79 18.03
C GLY A 5 -18.96 12.52 16.54
N ARG A 6 -19.72 13.37 15.85
CA ARG A 6 -20.00 13.20 14.41
C ARG A 6 -18.83 13.64 13.53
N VAL A 7 -18.10 14.69 13.92
CA VAL A 7 -16.92 15.14 13.17
C VAL A 7 -15.76 14.14 13.29
N ALA A 8 -15.54 13.56 14.46
CA ALA A 8 -14.49 12.55 14.64
C ALA A 8 -14.78 11.26 13.86
N ARG A 9 -16.05 10.84 13.77
CA ARG A 9 -16.46 9.68 12.96
C ARG A 9 -16.36 9.96 11.46
N ALA A 10 -16.69 11.17 11.01
CA ALA A 10 -16.55 11.58 9.61
C ALA A 10 -15.07 11.65 9.18
N VAL A 11 -14.18 12.13 10.04
CA VAL A 11 -12.73 12.17 9.77
C VAL A 11 -12.13 10.77 9.78
N ALA A 12 -12.55 9.89 10.70
CA ALA A 12 -12.11 8.49 10.72
C ALA A 12 -12.62 7.71 9.50
N ALA A 13 -13.87 7.94 9.08
CA ALA A 13 -14.42 7.34 7.86
C ALA A 13 -13.74 7.88 6.60
N ALA A 14 -13.38 9.16 6.54
CA ALA A 14 -12.64 9.75 5.44
C ALA A 14 -11.18 9.24 5.37
N LEU A 15 -10.53 9.01 6.51
CA LEU A 15 -9.19 8.41 6.58
C LEU A 15 -9.20 6.92 6.21
N LEU A 16 -10.25 6.18 6.56
CA LEU A 16 -10.45 4.80 6.13
C LEU A 16 -10.79 4.71 4.63
N ALA A 17 -11.56 5.64 4.09
CA ALA A 17 -11.86 5.72 2.65
C ALA A 17 -10.66 6.13 1.79
N LEU A 18 -9.70 6.90 2.34
CA LEU A 18 -8.45 7.27 1.68
C LEU A 18 -7.41 6.14 1.67
N GLY A 19 -7.52 5.16 2.56
CA GLY A 19 -6.62 4.00 2.65
C GLY A 19 -7.03 2.80 1.77
N LEU A 20 -8.29 2.74 1.35
CA LEU A 20 -8.84 1.66 0.54
C LEU A 20 -9.07 2.12 -0.91
N SER A 21 -8.01 2.55 -1.61
CA SER A 21 -8.04 2.41 -3.06
C SER A 21 -8.05 0.90 -3.34
N PRO A 22 -9.12 0.32 -3.93
CA PRO A 22 -9.08 -1.08 -4.28
C PRO A 22 -7.88 -1.27 -5.20
N ALA A 23 -6.90 -2.03 -4.75
CA ALA A 23 -5.83 -2.50 -5.60
C ALA A 23 -6.55 -3.18 -6.78
N VAL A 24 -6.31 -2.67 -7.99
CA VAL A 24 -6.87 -3.23 -9.21
C VAL A 24 -6.21 -4.57 -9.39
N VAL A 25 -6.84 -5.56 -8.91
CA VAL A 25 -6.39 -6.93 -9.05
C VAL A 25 -6.85 -7.42 -10.41
N SER A 26 -5.91 -7.81 -11.22
CA SER A 26 -6.09 -8.21 -12.60
C SER A 26 -5.71 -9.68 -12.74
N ALA A 27 -6.52 -10.49 -13.37
CA ALA A 27 -6.29 -11.92 -13.52
C ALA A 27 -5.94 -12.30 -14.96
N GLN A 28 -5.01 -13.22 -15.09
CA GLN A 28 -4.67 -13.88 -16.36
C GLN A 28 -4.70 -15.38 -16.12
N VAL A 29 -5.44 -16.09 -16.94
CA VAL A 29 -5.58 -17.54 -16.83
C VAL A 29 -5.65 -18.14 -18.21
N PHE A 30 -4.91 -19.24 -18.42
CA PHE A 30 -5.00 -20.03 -19.63
C PHE A 30 -6.08 -21.11 -19.48
N ILE A 31 -6.91 -21.25 -20.49
CA ILE A 31 -8.03 -22.20 -20.55
C ILE A 31 -7.92 -23.01 -21.82
N ALA A 32 -8.08 -24.30 -21.73
CA ALA A 32 -8.14 -25.21 -22.88
C ALA A 32 -9.53 -25.21 -23.52
N SER A 33 -9.64 -25.60 -24.79
CA SER A 33 -10.93 -25.80 -25.43
C SER A 33 -11.67 -27.04 -24.93
N LYS A 34 -10.93 -28.08 -24.51
CA LYS A 34 -11.48 -29.32 -23.93
C LYS A 34 -11.28 -29.35 -22.41
N PRO A 35 -12.19 -29.98 -21.66
CA PRO A 35 -12.02 -30.14 -20.23
C PRO A 35 -10.86 -31.06 -19.89
N HIS A 36 -10.31 -30.93 -18.68
CA HIS A 36 -9.21 -31.73 -18.14
C HIS A 36 -7.99 -31.79 -19.06
N PRO A 37 -7.33 -30.64 -19.33
CA PRO A 37 -6.15 -30.60 -20.17
C PRO A 37 -5.03 -31.46 -19.57
N GLU A 38 -4.44 -32.32 -20.37
CA GLU A 38 -3.34 -33.20 -19.96
C GLU A 38 -1.96 -32.60 -20.20
N PHE A 39 -1.88 -31.29 -20.46
CA PHE A 39 -0.64 -30.55 -20.68
C PHE A 39 -0.56 -29.31 -19.76
N TRP A 40 0.61 -28.73 -19.65
CA TRP A 40 0.91 -27.58 -18.83
C TRP A 40 1.35 -26.38 -19.69
N ILE A 41 1.20 -25.19 -19.14
CA ILE A 41 1.83 -23.99 -19.72
C ILE A 41 3.15 -23.75 -18.98
N ALA A 42 4.27 -23.69 -19.72
CA ALA A 42 5.59 -23.36 -19.17
C ALA A 42 6.65 -23.14 -20.26
N PRO A 43 7.53 -22.16 -20.05
CA PRO A 43 7.43 -21.04 -19.12
C PRO A 43 6.43 -19.98 -19.59
N VAL A 44 5.87 -19.19 -18.67
CA VAL A 44 5.08 -18.00 -18.97
C VAL A 44 5.90 -16.75 -18.63
N LEU A 45 6.10 -15.90 -19.62
CA LEU A 45 6.78 -14.61 -19.45
C LEU A 45 5.82 -13.51 -19.87
N ILE A 46 5.35 -12.70 -18.92
CA ILE A 46 4.49 -11.56 -19.17
C ILE A 46 5.31 -10.31 -18.96
N THR A 47 5.57 -9.61 -20.05
CA THR A 47 6.47 -8.45 -20.07
C THR A 47 5.71 -7.21 -20.51
N ALA A 48 5.63 -6.21 -19.64
CA ALA A 48 5.14 -4.89 -20.00
C ALA A 48 6.33 -3.98 -20.32
N ASN A 49 6.31 -3.33 -21.47
CA ASN A 49 7.30 -2.36 -21.86
C ASN A 49 6.71 -0.95 -21.69
N VAL A 50 7.27 -0.22 -20.75
CA VAL A 50 6.86 1.16 -20.45
C VAL A 50 7.83 2.10 -21.13
N GLU A 51 7.35 2.82 -22.12
CA GLU A 51 8.10 3.85 -22.80
C GLU A 51 7.70 5.24 -22.29
N ARG A 52 8.64 6.15 -22.28
CA ARG A 52 8.37 7.53 -21.96
C ARG A 52 7.60 8.19 -23.10
N ASN A 53 6.37 8.61 -22.86
CA ASN A 53 5.67 9.45 -23.80
C ASN A 53 6.07 10.91 -23.62
N GLN A 54 6.80 11.46 -24.60
CA GLN A 54 7.31 12.83 -24.56
C GLN A 54 6.24 13.88 -24.88
N VAL A 55 5.12 13.47 -25.47
CA VAL A 55 4.15 14.41 -26.09
C VAL A 55 2.85 14.51 -25.32
N THR A 56 2.43 13.47 -24.63
CA THR A 56 1.13 13.44 -23.95
C THR A 56 1.29 13.25 -22.44
N ASP A 57 0.59 14.07 -21.66
CA ASP A 57 0.48 13.92 -20.21
C ASP A 57 -0.31 12.67 -19.77
N ARG A 58 -0.84 11.89 -20.73
CA ARG A 58 -1.63 10.70 -20.45
C ARG A 58 -0.89 9.45 -20.89
N PRO A 59 -0.85 8.40 -20.06
CA PRO A 59 -0.29 7.13 -20.50
C PRO A 59 -1.11 6.60 -21.68
N GLY A 60 -0.42 6.31 -22.77
CA GLY A 60 -0.98 5.66 -23.96
C GLY A 60 -1.29 4.17 -23.70
N PRO A 61 -1.74 3.45 -24.72
CA PRO A 61 -1.84 2.01 -24.67
C PRO A 61 -0.47 1.41 -24.33
N LEU A 62 -0.46 0.43 -23.43
CA LEU A 62 0.74 -0.27 -23.02
C LEU A 62 0.91 -1.55 -23.84
N THR A 63 2.06 -1.71 -24.46
CA THR A 63 2.40 -2.98 -25.12
C THR A 63 2.82 -4.02 -24.08
N ILE A 64 2.06 -5.10 -24.02
CA ILE A 64 2.34 -6.23 -23.15
C ILE A 64 2.59 -7.46 -24.01
N LEU A 65 3.70 -8.10 -23.73
CA LEU A 65 4.13 -9.29 -24.42
C LEU A 65 3.85 -10.51 -23.53
N VAL A 66 3.02 -11.42 -24.00
CA VAL A 66 2.73 -12.68 -23.32
C VAL A 66 3.41 -13.80 -24.10
N SER A 67 4.54 -14.28 -23.57
CA SER A 67 5.26 -15.41 -24.13
C SER A 67 4.98 -16.66 -23.30
N PHE A 68 4.74 -17.78 -23.93
CA PHE A 68 4.40 -19.04 -23.27
C PHE A 68 4.82 -20.22 -24.13
N SER A 69 4.92 -21.40 -23.54
CA SER A 69 5.07 -22.67 -24.25
C SER A 69 4.10 -23.68 -23.67
N VAL A 70 3.76 -24.67 -24.46
CA VAL A 70 2.95 -25.82 -24.04
C VAL A 70 3.89 -26.97 -23.74
N ALA A 71 3.82 -27.52 -22.55
CA ALA A 71 4.59 -28.71 -22.15
C ALA A 71 3.67 -29.92 -22.16
N PRO A 72 3.75 -30.79 -23.19
CA PRO A 72 3.00 -32.05 -23.22
C PRO A 72 3.54 -33.03 -22.19
N PRO A 73 2.76 -34.02 -21.78
CA PRO A 73 3.28 -35.15 -20.98
C PRO A 73 4.42 -35.86 -21.68
N PRO A 74 5.38 -36.43 -20.93
CA PRO A 74 6.45 -37.21 -21.51
C PRO A 74 5.93 -38.36 -22.37
N ALA A 75 6.58 -38.61 -23.52
CA ALA A 75 6.31 -39.67 -24.44
C ALA A 75 4.98 -39.64 -25.23
N ARG A 76 4.30 -38.48 -25.27
CA ARG A 76 3.13 -38.30 -26.14
C ARG A 76 3.42 -37.34 -27.27
N ASP A 77 2.78 -37.52 -28.42
CA ASP A 77 2.92 -36.64 -29.56
C ASP A 77 2.16 -35.32 -29.31
N PRO A 78 2.79 -34.16 -29.51
CA PRO A 78 2.12 -32.88 -29.40
C PRO A 78 0.86 -32.70 -30.26
N SER A 79 0.74 -33.45 -31.37
CA SER A 79 -0.45 -33.39 -32.23
C SER A 79 -1.71 -33.97 -31.56
N GLU A 80 -1.56 -34.89 -30.59
CA GLU A 80 -2.68 -35.46 -29.85
C GLU A 80 -3.38 -34.43 -28.94
N PHE A 81 -2.64 -33.38 -28.55
CA PHE A 81 -3.13 -32.32 -27.70
C PHE A 81 -3.53 -31.06 -28.46
N ALA A 82 -3.51 -31.14 -29.78
CA ALA A 82 -3.84 -30.01 -30.63
C ALA A 82 -5.24 -29.47 -30.32
N GLN A 83 -5.31 -28.32 -29.69
CA GLN A 83 -6.55 -27.65 -29.36
C GLN A 83 -6.31 -26.16 -29.16
N ASP A 84 -7.31 -25.35 -29.45
CA ASP A 84 -7.23 -23.91 -29.17
C ASP A 84 -7.06 -23.65 -27.68
N ILE A 85 -6.26 -22.66 -27.39
CA ILE A 85 -6.01 -22.17 -26.03
C ILE A 85 -6.68 -20.80 -25.89
N PHE A 86 -7.30 -20.56 -24.78
CA PHE A 86 -7.89 -19.27 -24.46
C PHE A 86 -7.13 -18.61 -23.34
N LEU A 87 -6.92 -17.29 -23.46
CA LEU A 87 -6.35 -16.49 -22.41
C LEU A 87 -7.41 -15.51 -21.90
N LEU A 88 -7.76 -15.63 -20.62
CA LEU A 88 -8.51 -14.61 -19.91
C LEU A 88 -7.56 -13.50 -19.52
N TRP A 89 -7.84 -12.28 -20.03
CA TRP A 89 -7.04 -11.09 -19.79
C TRP A 89 -7.85 -10.03 -19.03
N PRO A 90 -7.31 -9.44 -17.99
CA PRO A 90 -7.96 -8.37 -17.26
C PRO A 90 -7.75 -7.03 -17.97
N GLY A 91 -8.83 -6.32 -18.20
CA GLY A 91 -8.80 -5.02 -18.85
C GLY A 91 -9.20 -5.04 -20.31
N GLU A 92 -9.13 -3.90 -20.94
CA GLU A 92 -9.52 -3.65 -22.32
C GLU A 92 -8.28 -3.67 -23.21
N LEU A 93 -8.38 -4.34 -24.35
CA LEU A 93 -7.40 -4.24 -25.41
C LEU A 93 -7.84 -3.21 -26.46
N VAL A 94 -6.87 -2.62 -27.13
CA VAL A 94 -7.13 -1.73 -28.25
C VAL A 94 -7.65 -2.58 -29.40
N GLY A 95 -8.86 -2.27 -29.88
CA GLY A 95 -9.43 -2.93 -31.05
C GLY A 95 -8.73 -2.51 -32.33
N THR A 96 -8.67 -3.41 -33.27
CA THR A 96 -8.31 -3.10 -34.65
C THR A 96 -9.59 -2.70 -35.39
N ASP A 97 -9.78 -1.39 -35.60
CA ASP A 97 -10.94 -0.88 -36.32
C ASP A 97 -10.97 -1.41 -37.75
N GLY A 98 -12.13 -1.85 -38.21
CA GLY A 98 -12.41 -2.13 -39.62
C GLY A 98 -12.05 -3.54 -40.10
N VAL A 99 -11.77 -4.49 -39.24
CA VAL A 99 -11.52 -5.88 -39.68
C VAL A 99 -12.78 -6.71 -39.61
N ASP A 100 -13.31 -7.08 -40.78
CA ASP A 100 -14.21 -8.22 -40.95
C ASP A 100 -13.52 -9.46 -40.40
N GLY A 101 -13.95 -9.98 -39.30
CA GLY A 101 -13.33 -11.16 -38.70
C GLY A 101 -13.38 -11.21 -37.20
N ALA A 102 -14.42 -10.64 -36.57
CA ALA A 102 -14.76 -11.06 -35.21
C ALA A 102 -14.99 -12.56 -35.24
N ASP A 103 -14.30 -13.28 -34.36
CA ASP A 103 -14.62 -14.69 -34.14
C ASP A 103 -16.06 -14.80 -33.60
N ALA A 104 -16.99 -15.09 -34.49
CA ALA A 104 -18.41 -15.15 -34.18
C ALA A 104 -18.71 -16.20 -33.09
N ALA A 105 -17.92 -17.25 -33.04
CA ALA A 105 -18.05 -18.29 -31.99
C ALA A 105 -17.64 -17.75 -30.63
N LEU A 106 -16.50 -17.08 -30.56
CA LEU A 106 -15.99 -16.46 -29.32
C LEU A 106 -16.96 -15.40 -28.81
N ARG A 107 -17.48 -14.57 -29.68
CA ARG A 107 -18.48 -13.54 -29.36
C ARG A 107 -19.75 -14.18 -28.79
N ARG A 108 -20.32 -15.17 -29.48
CA ARG A 108 -21.51 -15.90 -29.00
C ARG A 108 -21.29 -16.52 -27.63
N GLN A 109 -20.13 -17.13 -27.40
CA GLN A 109 -19.81 -17.73 -26.13
C GLN A 109 -19.88 -16.71 -24.98
N VAL A 110 -19.33 -15.51 -25.18
CA VAL A 110 -19.35 -14.41 -24.20
C VAL A 110 -20.78 -13.87 -24.01
N GLU A 111 -21.53 -13.66 -25.09
CA GLU A 111 -22.90 -13.16 -25.05
C GLU A 111 -23.85 -14.16 -24.36
N THR A 112 -23.71 -15.47 -24.65
CA THR A 112 -24.48 -16.54 -24.00
C THR A 112 -24.19 -16.62 -22.50
N ALA A 113 -22.99 -16.26 -22.06
CA ALA A 113 -22.62 -16.15 -20.65
C ALA A 113 -23.19 -14.87 -19.96
N GLY A 114 -23.99 -14.08 -20.67
CA GLY A 114 -24.67 -12.89 -20.12
C GLY A 114 -23.82 -11.61 -20.11
N PHE A 115 -22.75 -11.55 -20.88
CA PHE A 115 -21.90 -10.37 -20.97
C PHE A 115 -22.22 -9.54 -22.21
N LYS A 116 -21.97 -8.24 -22.10
CA LYS A 116 -22.00 -7.32 -23.23
C LYS A 116 -20.62 -7.20 -23.86
N VAL A 117 -20.51 -7.45 -25.14
CA VAL A 117 -19.29 -7.21 -25.91
C VAL A 117 -19.11 -5.72 -26.13
N LEU A 118 -17.90 -5.23 -25.82
CA LEU A 118 -17.50 -3.82 -25.95
C LEU A 118 -16.64 -3.59 -27.19
N VAL A 119 -15.59 -4.40 -27.33
CA VAL A 119 -14.59 -4.31 -28.41
C VAL A 119 -14.21 -5.72 -28.83
N HIS A 120 -13.86 -5.91 -30.07
CA HIS A 120 -13.31 -7.15 -30.60
C HIS A 120 -12.21 -6.84 -31.62
N GLY A 121 -11.38 -7.82 -31.90
CA GLY A 121 -10.31 -7.62 -32.87
C GLY A 121 -9.33 -8.79 -32.92
N ARG A 122 -8.16 -8.52 -33.44
CA ARG A 122 -7.06 -9.47 -33.55
C ARG A 122 -5.82 -8.92 -32.88
N VAL A 123 -5.00 -9.81 -32.35
CA VAL A 123 -3.68 -9.48 -31.81
C VAL A 123 -2.61 -10.26 -32.56
N PRO A 124 -1.44 -9.67 -32.83
CA PRO A 124 -0.34 -10.36 -33.48
C PRO A 124 0.08 -11.60 -32.67
N PHE A 125 0.22 -12.72 -33.37
CA PHE A 125 0.69 -13.97 -32.81
C PHE A 125 1.93 -14.41 -33.57
N SER A 126 3.04 -14.54 -32.86
CA SER A 126 4.34 -14.89 -33.47
C SER A 126 5.09 -15.83 -32.53
N ALA A 127 6.17 -16.45 -33.02
CA ALA A 127 7.10 -17.16 -32.16
C ALA A 127 8.51 -16.62 -32.30
N ARG A 128 9.30 -16.70 -31.24
CA ARG A 128 10.74 -16.42 -31.24
C ARG A 128 11.54 -17.69 -31.06
N ASN A 129 12.65 -17.79 -31.80
CA ASN A 129 13.59 -18.87 -31.62
C ASN A 129 14.27 -18.72 -30.24
N ARG A 130 14.24 -19.80 -29.44
CA ARG A 130 14.75 -19.82 -28.06
C ARG A 130 16.25 -19.54 -28.00
N LEU A 131 17.04 -20.06 -28.94
CA LEU A 131 18.49 -19.84 -28.99
C LEU A 131 18.87 -18.40 -29.30
N GLN A 132 18.01 -17.66 -29.98
CA GLN A 132 18.25 -16.27 -30.40
C GLN A 132 17.66 -15.23 -29.46
N MET A 133 16.97 -15.63 -28.40
CA MET A 133 16.35 -14.68 -27.44
C MET A 133 17.36 -13.76 -26.74
N GLY A 134 18.64 -14.18 -26.61
CA GLY A 134 19.70 -13.41 -25.93
C GLY A 134 20.56 -12.51 -26.85
N THR A 135 20.52 -12.71 -28.16
CA THR A 135 21.49 -12.09 -29.08
C THR A 135 21.06 -10.76 -29.69
N GLY A 136 19.84 -10.28 -29.39
CA GLY A 136 19.33 -9.04 -30.03
C GLY A 136 19.16 -9.16 -31.55
N ALA A 137 19.27 -10.39 -32.09
CA ALA A 137 19.07 -10.67 -33.51
C ALA A 137 17.67 -10.19 -33.93
N GLY A 138 17.65 -9.32 -34.93
CA GLY A 138 16.45 -8.69 -35.46
C GLY A 138 15.40 -9.70 -35.99
N ALA A 139 14.76 -9.38 -37.09
CA ALA A 139 13.68 -10.18 -37.69
C ALA A 139 14.01 -11.65 -37.99
N ALA A 140 15.29 -12.02 -38.11
CA ALA A 140 15.74 -13.36 -38.51
C ALA A 140 15.33 -14.52 -37.56
N GLY A 141 15.00 -14.20 -36.30
CA GLY A 141 14.56 -15.23 -35.30
C GLY A 141 13.08 -15.18 -34.98
N ARG A 142 12.26 -14.49 -35.79
CA ARG A 142 10.82 -14.34 -35.56
C ARG A 142 10.04 -15.13 -36.64
N LEU A 143 9.14 -15.97 -36.18
CA LEU A 143 8.19 -16.69 -37.04
C LEU A 143 6.80 -16.07 -36.84
N ASP A 144 6.13 -15.70 -37.91
CA ASP A 144 4.75 -15.26 -37.87
C ASP A 144 3.82 -16.46 -37.80
N LEU A 145 3.01 -16.54 -36.76
CA LEU A 145 1.99 -17.56 -36.55
C LEU A 145 0.58 -17.07 -36.92
N GLY A 146 0.48 -15.83 -37.42
CA GLY A 146 -0.77 -15.18 -37.78
C GLY A 146 -1.35 -14.31 -36.66
N SER A 147 -2.61 -14.51 -36.32
CA SER A 147 -3.32 -13.69 -35.34
C SER A 147 -4.11 -14.54 -34.37
N ALA A 148 -4.20 -14.08 -33.13
CA ALA A 148 -5.18 -14.51 -32.15
C ALA A 148 -6.38 -13.56 -32.13
N PHE A 149 -7.57 -14.07 -31.85
CA PHE A 149 -8.80 -13.28 -31.83
C PHE A 149 -9.17 -12.92 -30.41
N PHE A 150 -9.70 -11.73 -30.20
CA PHE A 150 -10.13 -11.32 -28.87
C PHE A 150 -11.50 -10.64 -28.85
N VAL A 151 -12.17 -10.76 -27.73
CA VAL A 151 -13.42 -10.09 -27.38
C VAL A 151 -13.28 -9.47 -26.00
N THR A 152 -13.42 -8.15 -25.93
CA THR A 152 -13.50 -7.42 -24.66
C THR A 152 -14.97 -7.28 -24.25
N PHE A 153 -15.26 -7.59 -23.01
CA PHE A 153 -16.62 -7.67 -22.49
C PHE A 153 -16.72 -7.12 -21.06
N ALA A 154 -17.94 -6.80 -20.67
CA ALA A 154 -18.27 -6.46 -19.28
C ALA A 154 -19.71 -6.87 -18.96
N ARG A 155 -20.02 -6.99 -17.68
CA ARG A 155 -21.40 -7.13 -17.25
C ARG A 155 -22.17 -5.82 -17.46
N PRO A 156 -23.37 -5.85 -18.05
CA PRO A 156 -24.16 -4.63 -18.29
C PRO A 156 -24.40 -3.82 -17.01
N GLU A 157 -24.75 -4.49 -15.92
CA GLU A 157 -24.97 -3.88 -14.60
C GLU A 157 -23.69 -3.31 -13.98
N GLY A 158 -22.56 -3.93 -14.26
CA GLY A 158 -21.25 -3.51 -13.76
C GLY A 158 -20.72 -2.26 -14.43
N LEU A 159 -21.03 -2.03 -15.70
CA LEU A 159 -20.61 -0.84 -16.45
C LEU A 159 -21.11 0.44 -15.79
N ALA A 160 -22.37 0.46 -15.34
CA ALA A 160 -22.97 1.59 -14.65
C ALA A 160 -22.29 1.87 -13.29
N ARG A 161 -21.65 0.88 -12.70
CA ARG A 161 -20.94 0.94 -11.40
C ARG A 161 -19.42 1.09 -11.54
N GLY A 162 -18.90 1.29 -12.77
CA GLY A 162 -17.48 1.42 -13.05
C GLY A 162 -16.70 0.10 -12.98
N ALA A 163 -17.36 -1.04 -13.16
CA ALA A 163 -16.68 -2.34 -13.26
C ALA A 163 -15.74 -2.34 -14.47
N LYS A 164 -14.54 -2.84 -14.26
CA LYS A 164 -13.53 -2.92 -15.31
C LYS A 164 -13.88 -4.00 -16.31
N PRO A 165 -13.70 -3.74 -17.63
CA PRO A 165 -13.85 -4.74 -18.64
C PRO A 165 -12.81 -5.83 -18.53
N ALA A 166 -13.09 -6.96 -19.15
CA ALA A 166 -12.19 -8.08 -19.28
C ALA A 166 -12.15 -8.51 -20.74
N THR A 167 -11.08 -9.19 -21.14
CA THR A 167 -10.88 -9.64 -22.50
C THR A 167 -10.67 -11.16 -22.53
N TYR A 168 -11.30 -11.83 -23.46
CA TYR A 168 -11.15 -13.23 -23.75
C TYR A 168 -10.46 -13.38 -25.09
N ILE A 169 -9.30 -14.03 -25.14
CA ILE A 169 -8.44 -14.15 -26.32
C ILE A 169 -8.40 -15.63 -26.72
N ARG A 170 -8.76 -15.95 -27.95
CA ARG A 170 -8.61 -17.26 -28.54
C ARG A 170 -7.31 -17.32 -29.32
N ILE A 171 -6.47 -18.27 -28.95
CA ILE A 171 -5.16 -18.54 -29.52
C ILE A 171 -5.30 -19.84 -30.34
N PRO A 172 -5.28 -19.76 -31.68
CA PRO A 172 -5.37 -20.96 -32.48
C PRO A 172 -4.13 -21.85 -32.25
N TRP A 173 -4.34 -23.14 -32.17
CA TRP A 173 -3.23 -24.07 -31.99
C TRP A 173 -2.25 -24.00 -33.15
N LYS A 174 -0.97 -24.02 -32.82
CA LYS A 174 0.15 -24.12 -33.75
C LYS A 174 1.17 -25.13 -33.21
N PRO A 175 1.79 -25.98 -34.06
CA PRO A 175 2.78 -26.96 -33.63
C PRO A 175 3.95 -26.37 -32.87
N GLU A 176 4.34 -25.12 -33.23
CA GLU A 176 5.41 -24.35 -32.60
C GLU A 176 5.16 -24.07 -31.11
N MET A 177 3.89 -24.14 -30.67
CA MET A 177 3.52 -23.92 -29.27
C MET A 177 4.08 -25.03 -28.37
N ALA A 178 4.22 -26.24 -28.88
CA ALA A 178 4.77 -27.39 -28.16
C ALA A 178 6.24 -27.68 -28.55
N SER A 179 6.86 -26.85 -29.36
CA SER A 179 8.25 -26.97 -29.79
C SER A 179 9.21 -26.49 -28.73
N LEU A 180 10.34 -27.17 -28.59
CA LEU A 180 11.45 -26.75 -27.75
C LEU A 180 12.24 -25.57 -28.32
N ASP A 181 12.19 -25.37 -29.63
CA ASP A 181 12.97 -24.35 -30.34
C ASP A 181 12.28 -23.01 -30.38
N TRP A 182 10.96 -22.99 -30.29
CA TRP A 182 10.16 -21.81 -30.45
C TRP A 182 9.43 -21.43 -29.16
N VAL A 183 9.31 -20.12 -28.93
CA VAL A 183 8.49 -19.54 -27.84
C VAL A 183 7.43 -18.69 -28.45
N PRO A 184 6.18 -19.15 -28.48
CA PRO A 184 5.02 -18.39 -28.92
C PRO A 184 4.84 -17.12 -28.09
N ARG A 185 4.34 -16.06 -28.77
CA ARG A 185 4.24 -14.73 -28.20
C ARG A 185 3.04 -13.99 -28.75
N LEU A 186 2.23 -13.46 -27.86
CA LEU A 186 1.17 -12.51 -28.13
C LEU A 186 1.65 -11.09 -27.84
N GLU A 187 1.25 -10.16 -28.69
CA GLU A 187 1.51 -8.75 -28.50
C GLU A 187 0.20 -8.02 -28.22
N LEU A 188 -0.03 -7.65 -26.98
CA LEU A 188 -1.27 -7.06 -26.49
C LEU A 188 -1.11 -5.55 -26.31
N ALA A 189 -1.96 -4.75 -26.96
CA ALA A 189 -2.05 -3.32 -26.69
C ALA A 189 -3.12 -3.09 -25.62
N ALA A 190 -2.71 -3.05 -24.35
CA ALA A 190 -3.61 -2.93 -23.22
C ALA A 190 -3.95 -1.46 -22.93
N LYS A 191 -5.26 -1.16 -22.85
CA LYS A 191 -5.77 0.16 -22.53
C LYS A 191 -5.98 0.30 -21.02
N GLY A 192 -5.55 1.43 -20.45
CA GLY A 192 -5.75 1.71 -19.02
C GLY A 192 -4.94 0.84 -18.07
N ALA A 193 -3.91 0.11 -18.55
CA ALA A 193 -3.00 -0.69 -17.73
C ALA A 193 -2.12 0.18 -16.83
N ILE A 194 -1.86 1.42 -17.23
CA ILE A 194 -1.21 2.42 -16.39
C ILE A 194 -2.28 3.37 -15.85
N THR A 195 -2.31 3.54 -14.54
CA THR A 195 -3.22 4.45 -13.84
C THR A 195 -2.44 5.57 -13.19
N THR A 196 -2.99 6.78 -13.19
CA THR A 196 -2.36 7.93 -12.55
C THR A 196 -2.92 8.10 -11.15
N ARG A 197 -2.04 8.21 -10.15
CA ARG A 197 -2.43 8.52 -8.78
C ARG A 197 -2.71 10.01 -8.65
N ARG A 198 -3.84 10.37 -8.04
CA ARG A 198 -4.11 11.75 -7.67
C ARG A 198 -3.17 12.17 -6.55
N VAL A 199 -2.40 13.20 -6.80
CA VAL A 199 -1.48 13.81 -5.85
C VAL A 199 -1.85 15.29 -5.69
N SER A 200 -1.30 15.99 -4.69
CA SER A 200 -1.51 17.42 -4.55
C SER A 200 -0.86 18.17 -5.73
N TRP A 201 -1.40 19.33 -6.10
CA TRP A 201 -0.86 20.14 -7.19
C TRP A 201 0.61 20.54 -6.96
N LEU A 202 1.02 20.76 -5.70
CA LEU A 202 2.40 21.01 -5.33
C LEU A 202 3.28 19.80 -5.61
N GLU A 203 2.82 18.61 -5.22
CA GLU A 203 3.54 17.38 -5.43
C GLU A 203 3.70 17.07 -6.94
N GLU A 204 2.63 17.30 -7.73
CA GLU A 204 2.67 17.14 -9.18
C GLU A 204 3.62 18.15 -9.84
N MET A 205 3.64 19.39 -9.34
CA MET A 205 4.53 20.44 -9.85
C MET A 205 6.01 20.11 -9.60
N PHE A 206 6.35 19.54 -8.43
CA PHE A 206 7.74 19.23 -8.06
C PHE A 206 8.24 17.89 -8.54
N TRP A 207 7.42 16.87 -8.40
CA TRP A 207 7.83 15.48 -8.59
C TRP A 207 7.19 14.84 -9.83
N GLY A 208 6.34 15.57 -10.56
CA GLY A 208 5.60 15.04 -11.71
C GLY A 208 4.43 14.14 -11.31
N ARG A 209 3.74 13.61 -12.34
CA ARG A 209 2.60 12.70 -12.15
C ARG A 209 3.08 11.32 -11.75
N ARG A 210 2.51 10.80 -10.67
CA ARG A 210 2.76 9.42 -10.24
C ARG A 210 1.88 8.47 -11.00
N ASN A 211 2.51 7.54 -11.69
CA ASN A 211 1.85 6.49 -12.43
C ASN A 211 2.00 5.16 -11.70
N ILE A 212 1.00 4.31 -11.85
CA ILE A 212 0.99 2.97 -11.29
C ILE A 212 0.73 2.00 -12.44
N ILE A 213 1.62 1.05 -12.62
CA ILE A 213 1.42 -0.10 -13.49
C ILE A 213 1.24 -1.33 -12.61
N THR A 214 0.29 -2.18 -12.99
CA THR A 214 0.02 -3.44 -12.29
C THR A 214 -0.09 -4.55 -13.30
N LEU A 215 0.76 -5.55 -13.16
CA LEU A 215 0.64 -6.85 -13.81
C LEU A 215 0.25 -7.88 -12.77
N SER A 216 -0.60 -8.82 -13.11
CA SER A 216 -0.95 -9.92 -12.22
C SER A 216 -1.15 -11.21 -12.98
N PHE A 217 -1.09 -12.33 -12.30
CA PHE A 217 -1.40 -13.65 -12.81
C PHE A 217 -2.22 -14.43 -11.77
N GLY A 218 -3.24 -15.17 -12.23
CA GLY A 218 -4.00 -16.08 -11.36
C GLY A 218 -5.08 -15.43 -10.50
N ASP A 219 -5.28 -14.10 -10.53
CA ASP A 219 -6.32 -13.48 -9.71
C ASP A 219 -7.64 -13.27 -10.48
N VAL A 220 -8.61 -14.10 -10.20
CA VAL A 220 -9.96 -14.06 -10.81
C VAL A 220 -11.03 -13.51 -9.85
N GLY A 221 -10.67 -13.20 -8.59
CA GLY A 221 -11.64 -13.02 -7.50
C GLY A 221 -12.56 -11.81 -7.61
N TYR A 222 -12.09 -10.69 -8.18
CA TYR A 222 -12.83 -9.41 -8.15
C TYR A 222 -13.12 -8.80 -9.51
N SER A 223 -12.96 -9.57 -10.60
CA SER A 223 -13.12 -9.04 -11.95
C SER A 223 -14.37 -9.59 -12.64
N SER A 224 -14.74 -8.98 -13.76
CA SER A 224 -15.73 -9.53 -14.68
C SER A 224 -15.33 -10.91 -15.23
N LEU A 225 -14.11 -11.37 -14.93
CA LEU A 225 -13.55 -12.66 -15.34
C LEU A 225 -14.09 -13.84 -14.55
N TYR A 226 -14.43 -13.63 -13.26
CA TYR A 226 -14.80 -14.73 -12.36
C TYR A 226 -15.88 -15.68 -12.90
N PRO A 227 -16.97 -15.23 -13.51
CA PRO A 227 -17.98 -16.15 -14.00
C PRO A 227 -17.51 -17.00 -15.18
N LEU A 228 -16.71 -16.42 -16.10
CA LEU A 228 -16.13 -17.20 -17.19
C LEU A 228 -15.09 -18.20 -16.67
N TYR A 229 -14.27 -17.78 -15.71
CA TYR A 229 -13.36 -18.68 -15.03
C TYR A 229 -14.09 -19.82 -14.34
N TYR A 230 -15.11 -19.50 -13.52
CA TYR A 230 -15.86 -20.51 -12.79
C TYR A 230 -16.57 -21.50 -13.70
N GLY A 231 -17.15 -21.03 -14.82
CA GLY A 231 -17.79 -21.86 -15.83
C GLY A 231 -16.82 -22.74 -16.63
N ASN A 232 -15.52 -22.44 -16.62
CA ASN A 232 -14.48 -23.18 -17.36
C ASN A 232 -13.38 -23.73 -16.42
N ARG A 233 -13.64 -23.87 -15.13
CA ARG A 233 -12.64 -24.31 -14.14
C ARG A 233 -12.02 -25.67 -14.44
N ASP A 234 -12.79 -26.57 -15.06
CA ASP A 234 -12.36 -27.87 -15.52
C ASP A 234 -11.44 -27.84 -16.75
N ARG A 235 -11.33 -26.68 -17.39
CA ARG A 235 -10.50 -26.41 -18.58
C ARG A 235 -9.29 -25.56 -18.29
N VAL A 236 -9.10 -25.13 -17.06
CA VAL A 236 -7.94 -24.31 -16.67
C VAL A 236 -6.68 -25.13 -16.85
N ILE A 237 -5.72 -24.57 -17.59
CA ILE A 237 -4.43 -25.21 -17.83
C ILE A 237 -3.50 -24.86 -16.69
N PRO A 238 -2.95 -25.84 -15.97
CA PRO A 238 -2.03 -25.59 -14.88
C PRO A 238 -0.71 -24.99 -15.39
N LEU A 239 -0.09 -24.18 -14.55
CA LEU A 239 1.25 -23.67 -14.78
C LEU A 239 2.26 -24.71 -14.30
N ALA A 240 3.23 -25.08 -15.14
CA ALA A 240 4.32 -25.93 -14.69
C ALA A 240 5.29 -25.15 -13.78
N ALA A 241 6.04 -25.89 -12.94
CA ALA A 241 6.99 -25.33 -11.98
C ALA A 241 8.29 -24.83 -12.64
N ASP A 242 8.17 -24.13 -13.75
CA ASP A 242 9.28 -23.59 -14.52
C ASP A 242 9.44 -22.07 -14.34
N PHE A 243 10.50 -21.51 -14.94
CA PHE A 243 10.94 -20.11 -14.85
C PHE A 243 9.92 -19.08 -15.38
N SER A 244 8.68 -19.20 -14.95
CA SER A 244 7.63 -18.24 -15.28
C SER A 244 7.79 -16.93 -14.50
N ARG A 245 7.56 -15.77 -15.15
CA ARG A 245 7.79 -14.45 -14.52
C ARG A 245 6.83 -13.39 -15.02
N LEU A 246 6.51 -12.46 -14.12
CA LEU A 246 6.00 -11.13 -14.47
C LEU A 246 7.18 -10.17 -14.56
N MET A 247 7.23 -9.36 -15.61
CA MET A 247 8.29 -8.39 -15.83
C MET A 247 7.73 -7.04 -16.28
N ILE A 248 8.32 -5.97 -15.79
CA ILE A 248 8.05 -4.61 -16.23
C ILE A 248 9.38 -3.97 -16.59
N ASN A 249 9.51 -3.58 -17.86
CA ASN A 249 10.67 -2.90 -18.39
C ASN A 249 10.36 -1.42 -18.55
N PHE A 250 11.18 -0.58 -18.00
CA PHE A 250 11.12 0.87 -18.14
C PHE A 250 12.28 1.33 -19.03
N ALA A 251 11.95 1.91 -20.16
CA ALA A 251 12.94 2.57 -21.01
C ALA A 251 13.38 3.91 -20.37
N GLU A 252 14.51 4.46 -20.80
CA GLU A 252 15.06 5.73 -20.31
C GLU A 252 15.17 5.81 -18.78
N ALA A 253 15.78 4.81 -18.13
CA ALA A 253 15.88 4.71 -16.67
C ALA A 253 16.55 5.93 -16.01
N ASN A 254 17.37 6.71 -16.73
CA ASN A 254 17.95 7.97 -16.24
C ASN A 254 16.91 9.03 -15.90
N HIS A 255 15.72 8.93 -16.49
CA HIS A 255 14.61 9.85 -16.24
C HIS A 255 13.53 9.23 -15.37
N LEU A 256 13.76 8.02 -14.84
CA LEU A 256 12.82 7.25 -14.07
C LEU A 256 13.10 7.37 -12.58
N LYS A 257 12.04 7.58 -11.81
CA LYS A 257 12.04 7.41 -10.35
C LYS A 257 11.01 6.37 -9.98
N ILE A 258 11.43 5.39 -9.21
CA ILE A 258 10.55 4.38 -8.64
C ILE A 258 10.24 4.78 -7.20
N ASP A 259 8.95 4.88 -6.87
CA ASP A 259 8.50 5.22 -5.53
C ASP A 259 8.17 3.97 -4.72
N GLU A 260 7.55 2.95 -5.35
CA GLU A 260 7.10 1.74 -4.65
C GLU A 260 7.08 0.54 -5.61
N VAL A 261 7.48 -0.62 -5.10
CA VAL A 261 7.40 -1.91 -5.82
C VAL A 261 6.74 -2.95 -4.92
N ILE A 262 5.74 -3.64 -5.42
CA ILE A 262 5.05 -4.73 -4.73
C ILE A 262 5.08 -5.97 -5.63
N PRO A 263 5.58 -7.11 -5.16
CA PRO A 263 6.14 -7.35 -3.83
C PRO A 263 7.53 -6.70 -3.65
N ALA A 264 7.89 -6.40 -2.42
CA ALA A 264 9.21 -5.84 -2.09
C ALA A 264 10.38 -6.79 -2.44
N THR A 265 10.08 -8.07 -2.64
CA THR A 265 11.01 -9.13 -3.06
C THR A 265 11.24 -9.16 -4.59
N ALA A 266 10.57 -8.29 -5.36
CA ALA A 266 10.77 -8.23 -6.80
C ALA A 266 12.22 -7.92 -7.14
N LEU A 267 12.78 -8.67 -8.09
CA LEU A 267 14.14 -8.49 -8.55
C LEU A 267 14.21 -7.22 -9.42
N ARG A 268 15.14 -6.35 -9.11
CA ARG A 268 15.44 -5.14 -9.86
C ARG A 268 16.75 -5.33 -10.62
N ARG A 269 16.75 -5.03 -11.91
CA ARG A 269 17.95 -5.03 -12.77
C ARG A 269 18.02 -3.73 -13.55
N LEU A 270 19.16 -3.10 -13.51
CA LEU A 270 19.48 -1.95 -14.34
C LEU A 270 20.43 -2.42 -15.45
N SER A 271 20.08 -2.16 -16.70
CA SER A 271 20.93 -2.43 -17.86
C SER A 271 21.46 -1.10 -18.41
N GLU A 272 22.73 -0.82 -18.18
CA GLU A 272 23.39 0.39 -18.70
C GLU A 272 23.84 0.22 -20.16
N THR A 273 24.06 -1.02 -20.60
CA THR A 273 24.66 -1.33 -21.89
C THR A 273 23.68 -1.34 -23.07
N ARG A 274 22.38 -1.45 -22.82
CA ARG A 274 21.34 -1.38 -23.84
C ARG A 274 20.22 -0.47 -23.36
N GLU A 275 20.08 0.68 -23.99
CA GLU A 275 18.94 1.59 -23.87
C GLU A 275 18.62 2.11 -22.45
N ASN A 276 19.58 2.01 -21.50
CA ASN A 276 19.36 2.50 -20.16
C ASN A 276 17.98 2.07 -19.61
N THR A 277 17.76 0.75 -19.57
CA THR A 277 16.50 0.12 -19.20
C THR A 277 16.54 -0.39 -17.78
N GLU A 278 15.49 -0.12 -17.02
CA GLU A 278 15.28 -0.67 -15.69
C GLU A 278 14.18 -1.73 -15.71
N THR A 279 14.50 -2.93 -15.24
CA THR A 279 13.58 -4.07 -15.24
C THR A 279 13.22 -4.52 -13.83
N PHE A 280 11.94 -4.65 -13.56
CA PHE A 280 11.42 -5.30 -12.35
C PHE A 280 10.81 -6.64 -12.71
N SER A 281 11.11 -7.68 -11.93
CA SER A 281 10.56 -8.99 -12.17
C SER A 281 10.22 -9.74 -10.88
N THR A 282 9.15 -10.53 -10.94
CA THR A 282 8.76 -11.46 -9.88
C THR A 282 8.51 -12.84 -10.47
N PRO A 283 8.97 -13.92 -9.82
CA PRO A 283 8.66 -15.27 -10.29
C PRO A 283 7.17 -15.54 -10.15
N LEU A 284 6.63 -16.34 -11.06
CA LEU A 284 5.32 -16.96 -10.93
C LEU A 284 5.50 -18.32 -10.27
N ILE A 285 4.74 -18.57 -9.24
CA ILE A 285 4.80 -19.81 -8.48
C ILE A 285 3.68 -20.70 -8.99
N ALA A 286 4.04 -21.90 -9.47
CA ALA A 286 3.07 -22.95 -9.73
C ALA A 286 2.48 -23.41 -8.38
N ALA A 287 1.18 -23.32 -8.25
CA ALA A 287 0.46 -23.74 -7.05
C ALA A 287 -0.73 -24.59 -7.46
N ASP A 288 -1.13 -25.48 -6.58
CA ASP A 288 -2.38 -26.22 -6.72
C ASP A 288 -3.53 -25.22 -6.56
N GLY A 289 -4.10 -24.83 -7.68
CA GLY A 289 -5.13 -23.81 -7.77
C GLY A 289 -4.61 -22.45 -8.22
N ILE A 290 -5.50 -21.46 -8.23
CA ILE A 290 -5.20 -20.10 -8.67
C ILE A 290 -4.76 -19.27 -7.48
N VAL A 291 -3.47 -18.97 -7.41
CA VAL A 291 -2.90 -18.04 -6.44
C VAL A 291 -2.64 -16.71 -7.11
N PRO A 292 -3.27 -15.62 -6.64
CA PRO A 292 -3.04 -14.29 -7.17
C PRO A 292 -1.59 -13.88 -6.99
N GLN A 293 -0.92 -13.58 -8.10
CA GLN A 293 0.45 -13.07 -8.09
C GLN A 293 0.47 -11.73 -8.79
N VAL A 294 1.01 -10.73 -8.14
CA VAL A 294 0.94 -9.34 -8.58
C VAL A 294 2.32 -8.70 -8.58
N LEU A 295 2.65 -8.00 -9.65
CA LEU A 295 3.77 -7.08 -9.73
C LEU A 295 3.22 -5.68 -9.98
N LYS A 296 3.32 -4.81 -8.97
CA LYS A 296 2.87 -3.42 -9.03
C LYS A 296 4.07 -2.51 -8.85
N VAL A 297 4.21 -1.55 -9.74
CA VAL A 297 5.27 -0.54 -9.68
C VAL A 297 4.64 0.85 -9.75
N GLN A 298 4.98 1.68 -8.78
CA GLN A 298 4.66 3.10 -8.78
C GLN A 298 5.88 3.88 -9.23
N PHE A 299 5.71 4.70 -10.27
CA PHE A 299 6.83 5.35 -10.95
C PHE A 299 6.47 6.76 -11.43
N VAL A 300 7.51 7.52 -11.70
CA VAL A 300 7.44 8.86 -12.31
C VAL A 300 8.54 8.98 -13.36
N TYR A 301 8.17 9.49 -14.53
CA TYR A 301 9.16 9.94 -15.51
C TYR A 301 9.39 11.44 -15.35
N PHE A 302 10.66 11.82 -15.20
CA PHE A 302 11.04 13.21 -15.16
C PHE A 302 11.21 13.78 -16.57
N GLN A 303 10.63 14.94 -16.83
CA GLN A 303 11.01 15.74 -17.98
C GLN A 303 12.40 16.31 -17.74
N GLY A 304 13.29 16.27 -18.75
CA GLY A 304 14.72 16.60 -18.61
C GLY A 304 15.09 17.98 -18.04
N ARG A 305 14.09 18.83 -17.74
CA ARG A 305 14.26 20.14 -17.10
C ARG A 305 13.81 20.17 -15.63
N LEU A 306 13.43 19.05 -15.06
CA LEU A 306 12.88 18.98 -13.71
C LEU A 306 13.90 19.19 -12.55
N PRO A 307 15.16 18.79 -12.64
CA PRO A 307 16.08 18.92 -11.50
C PRO A 307 16.31 20.36 -11.04
N TRP A 308 16.10 21.35 -11.89
CA TRP A 308 16.29 22.75 -11.53
C TRP A 308 15.05 23.40 -10.87
N ARG A 309 13.85 22.83 -11.00
CA ARG A 309 12.63 23.35 -10.35
C ARG A 309 12.72 23.42 -8.82
N PRO A 310 13.18 22.36 -8.10
CA PRO A 310 13.43 22.46 -6.67
C PRO A 310 14.49 23.50 -6.32
N ILE A 311 15.53 23.62 -7.14
CA ILE A 311 16.61 24.60 -6.94
C ILE A 311 16.06 26.03 -7.14
N LEU A 312 15.30 26.26 -8.20
CA LEU A 312 14.65 27.55 -8.46
C LEU A 312 13.69 27.95 -7.34
N LEU A 313 12.89 27.00 -6.84
CA LEU A 313 11.99 27.28 -5.73
C LEU A 313 12.76 27.58 -4.45
N SER A 314 13.80 26.83 -4.16
CA SER A 314 14.67 27.09 -3.01
C SER A 314 15.30 28.46 -3.12
N ALA A 315 15.78 28.84 -4.30
CA ALA A 315 16.34 30.16 -4.58
C ALA A 315 15.27 31.28 -4.48
N LEU A 316 14.06 31.00 -4.97
CA LEU A 316 12.94 31.94 -4.90
C LEU A 316 12.44 32.12 -3.47
N LEU A 317 12.35 31.04 -2.69
CA LEU A 317 12.01 31.09 -1.26
C LEU A 317 13.10 31.82 -0.45
N LEU A 318 14.37 31.62 -0.79
CA LEU A 318 15.49 32.29 -0.16
C LEU A 318 15.50 33.79 -0.52
N GLY A 319 15.22 34.12 -1.79
CA GLY A 319 15.07 35.51 -2.26
C GLY A 319 13.86 36.21 -1.62
N LEU A 320 12.71 35.55 -1.59
CA LEU A 320 11.52 36.03 -0.89
C LEU A 320 11.76 36.14 0.61
N GLY A 321 12.44 35.19 1.22
CA GLY A 321 12.83 35.20 2.62
C GLY A 321 13.71 36.40 2.99
N ASN A 322 14.64 36.75 2.13
CA ASN A 322 15.49 37.95 2.32
C ASN A 322 14.72 39.24 2.10
N LEU A 323 13.82 39.31 1.13
CA LEU A 323 12.99 40.49 0.86
C LEU A 323 11.86 40.69 1.89
N THR A 324 11.26 39.58 2.33
CA THR A 324 10.14 39.61 3.28
C THR A 324 10.53 39.23 4.70
N GLY A 325 11.81 38.93 4.93
CA GLY A 325 12.35 38.49 6.23
C GLY A 325 11.89 39.33 7.42
N PRO A 326 11.93 40.69 7.34
CA PRO A 326 11.43 41.55 8.43
C PRO A 326 9.91 41.39 8.64
N ILE A 327 9.15 41.24 7.55
CA ILE A 327 7.66 41.15 7.60
C ILE A 327 7.26 39.76 8.10
N VAL A 328 7.82 38.72 7.50
CA VAL A 328 7.57 37.30 7.89
C VAL A 328 8.11 37.04 9.29
N GLY A 329 9.27 37.60 9.63
CA GLY A 329 9.85 37.49 10.96
C GLY A 329 8.96 38.18 12.04
N ASN A 330 8.37 39.33 11.75
CA ASN A 330 7.43 39.99 12.65
C ASN A 330 6.09 39.26 12.74
N LEU A 331 5.59 38.73 11.63
CA LEU A 331 4.39 37.92 11.59
C LEU A 331 4.61 36.57 12.33
N LEU A 332 5.76 35.93 12.10
CA LEU A 332 6.14 34.68 12.78
C LEU A 332 6.37 34.94 14.29
N ARG A 333 7.02 36.05 14.67
CA ARG A 333 7.15 36.45 16.08
C ARG A 333 5.78 36.74 16.71
N LYS A 334 4.86 37.39 16.01
CA LYS A 334 3.50 37.62 16.46
C LYS A 334 2.72 36.30 16.59
N LEU A 335 2.85 35.42 15.60
CA LEU A 335 2.26 34.08 15.64
C LEU A 335 2.87 33.21 16.74
N ILE A 336 4.18 33.25 16.88
CA ILE A 336 4.91 32.53 17.96
C ILE A 336 4.57 33.08 19.33
N ARG A 337 4.42 34.41 19.47
CA ARG A 337 3.92 35.01 20.71
C ARG A 337 2.50 34.56 21.02
N THR A 338 1.60 34.63 20.06
CA THR A 338 0.21 34.17 20.22
C THR A 338 0.11 32.67 20.48
N LEU A 339 1.00 31.88 19.89
CA LEU A 339 1.12 30.46 20.16
C LEU A 339 1.84 30.16 21.50
N ARG A 340 2.83 31.02 21.89
CA ARG A 340 3.54 30.90 23.16
C ARG A 340 2.63 31.21 24.34
N ASP A 341 1.71 32.18 24.17
CA ASP A 341 0.70 32.52 25.20
C ASP A 341 -0.35 31.40 25.32
N ARG A 342 -0.49 30.53 24.29
CA ARG A 342 -1.39 29.39 24.29
C ARG A 342 -0.69 28.03 24.45
N VAL A 343 0.64 27.97 24.30
CA VAL A 343 1.41 26.72 24.27
C VAL A 343 2.75 26.96 24.97
N HIS A 344 2.91 26.42 26.18
CA HIS A 344 4.22 26.34 26.81
C HIS A 344 5.06 25.29 26.07
N VAL A 345 5.98 25.72 25.21
CA VAL A 345 6.99 24.85 24.61
C VAL A 345 8.11 24.67 25.64
N GLY A 346 8.04 23.60 26.41
CA GLY A 346 9.12 23.19 27.32
C GLY A 346 10.29 22.59 26.56
N ARG A 347 11.39 23.33 26.43
CA ARG A 347 12.70 22.74 26.19
C ARG A 347 13.24 22.34 27.59
N GLY A 348 13.20 21.09 27.91
CA GLY A 348 13.60 20.55 29.18
C GLY A 348 12.53 19.62 29.73
N GLU A 349 12.92 18.67 30.49
CA GLU A 349 12.01 17.89 31.30
C GLU A 349 11.12 18.84 32.07
N ALA A 350 9.83 18.90 31.70
CA ALA A 350 8.85 19.55 32.54
C ALA A 350 8.71 18.69 33.78
N THR A 351 9.64 18.83 34.72
CA THR A 351 9.48 18.35 36.06
C THR A 351 8.34 19.16 36.64
N GLY A 352 7.19 18.50 36.75
CA GLY A 352 6.05 19.12 37.43
C GLY A 352 6.52 19.57 38.84
N ARG A 353 6.12 20.78 39.23
CA ARG A 353 6.34 21.25 40.59
C ARG A 353 5.59 20.29 41.51
N ALA A 354 6.33 19.48 42.24
CA ALA A 354 5.78 18.67 43.33
C ALA A 354 5.78 19.52 44.60
N ARG A 355 4.66 19.57 45.27
CA ARG A 355 4.54 20.18 46.62
C ARG A 355 4.01 19.11 47.55
N GLY A 356 4.73 18.87 48.67
CA GLY A 356 4.45 17.78 49.60
C GLY A 356 5.19 16.48 49.18
N GLU A 357 5.52 15.68 50.17
CA GLU A 357 6.16 14.37 49.95
C GLU A 357 5.13 13.25 50.15
N VAL A 358 4.86 12.56 49.05
CA VAL A 358 4.03 11.34 49.11
C VAL A 358 4.93 10.13 49.04
N PRO A 359 4.73 9.14 49.88
CA PRO A 359 5.50 7.89 49.84
C PRO A 359 5.45 7.28 48.44
N SER A 360 6.62 6.86 47.91
CA SER A 360 6.67 6.17 46.63
C SER A 360 6.00 4.79 46.73
N GLN A 361 5.54 4.28 45.61
CA GLN A 361 4.89 2.97 45.56
C GLN A 361 5.80 1.84 46.04
N GLU A 362 7.12 1.99 45.90
CA GLU A 362 8.12 1.07 46.40
C GLU A 362 8.23 1.10 47.94
N VAL A 363 8.08 2.29 48.52
CA VAL A 363 8.08 2.47 49.99
C VAL A 363 6.77 1.90 50.56
N LEU A 364 5.64 2.17 49.93
CA LEU A 364 4.35 1.61 50.35
C LEU A 364 4.33 0.08 50.28
N ALA A 365 4.98 -0.52 49.29
CA ALA A 365 5.07 -1.98 49.17
C ALA A 365 5.93 -2.65 50.26
N ARG A 366 6.76 -1.88 50.95
CA ARG A 366 7.57 -2.37 52.09
C ARG A 366 6.82 -2.33 53.41
N ILE A 367 5.75 -1.57 53.51
CA ILE A 367 4.91 -1.50 54.70
C ILE A 367 3.97 -2.70 54.69
N ARG A 368 4.11 -3.55 55.71
CA ARG A 368 3.32 -4.77 55.87
C ARG A 368 2.25 -4.57 56.92
N PRO A 369 0.95 -4.72 56.58
CA PRO A 369 -0.12 -4.71 57.57
C PRO A 369 0.10 -5.78 58.63
N GLY A 370 -0.10 -5.41 59.92
CA GLY A 370 0.06 -6.28 61.07
C GLY A 370 1.52 -6.40 61.60
N GLU A 371 2.54 -6.05 60.80
CA GLU A 371 3.95 -6.18 61.18
C GLU A 371 4.62 -4.84 61.45
N THR A 372 4.39 -3.83 60.57
CA THR A 372 5.08 -2.55 60.59
C THR A 372 4.53 -1.62 61.68
N SER A 373 5.39 -1.09 62.53
CA SER A 373 5.01 -0.12 63.58
C SER A 373 4.95 1.31 63.03
N TYR A 374 4.34 2.23 63.79
CA TYR A 374 4.28 3.65 63.42
C TYR A 374 5.70 4.25 63.21
N GLN A 375 6.64 3.93 64.10
CA GLN A 375 8.02 4.41 63.98
C GLN A 375 8.73 3.87 62.74
N ASP A 376 8.44 2.64 62.36
CA ASP A 376 8.99 2.06 61.14
C ASP A 376 8.42 2.71 59.90
N VAL A 377 7.13 3.08 59.90
CA VAL A 377 6.50 3.85 58.82
C VAL A 377 7.19 5.20 58.64
N LEU A 378 7.44 5.95 59.73
CA LEU A 378 8.14 7.22 59.66
C LEU A 378 9.58 7.07 59.12
N ARG A 379 10.30 5.99 59.48
CA ARG A 379 11.63 5.70 58.94
C ARG A 379 11.60 5.34 57.46
N LEU A 380 10.63 4.54 57.05
CA LEU A 380 10.49 4.09 55.67
C LEU A 380 10.08 5.23 54.73
N VAL A 381 9.18 6.09 55.17
CA VAL A 381 8.69 7.25 54.38
C VAL A 381 9.73 8.38 54.41
N GLY A 382 10.43 8.59 55.50
CA GLY A 382 11.49 9.59 55.63
C GLY A 382 10.99 11.03 55.79
N SER A 383 9.66 11.26 55.77
CA SER A 383 9.04 12.56 55.95
C SER A 383 7.95 12.52 57.01
N GLU A 384 7.72 13.65 57.66
CA GLU A 384 6.63 13.77 58.65
C GLU A 384 5.29 13.77 57.96
N PRO A 385 4.24 13.10 58.51
CA PRO A 385 2.89 13.11 57.96
C PRO A 385 2.31 14.51 58.07
N GLU A 386 1.48 14.89 57.07
CA GLU A 386 0.83 16.19 57.08
C GLU A 386 -0.29 16.28 58.11
N GLU A 387 -0.90 15.16 58.43
CA GLU A 387 -2.00 15.07 59.42
C GLU A 387 -1.89 13.76 60.22
N GLU A 388 -1.92 13.88 61.55
CA GLU A 388 -1.99 12.72 62.47
C GLU A 388 -3.33 12.71 63.21
N GLN A 389 -4.06 11.64 63.06
CA GLN A 389 -5.30 11.43 63.80
C GLN A 389 -5.00 10.55 65.01
N ARG A 390 -5.22 11.11 66.22
CA ARG A 390 -5.00 10.40 67.48
C ARG A 390 -6.33 10.10 68.18
N LEU A 391 -6.39 8.95 68.79
CA LEU A 391 -7.50 8.59 69.68
C LEU A 391 -7.39 9.39 71.00
N PRO A 392 -8.52 9.50 71.75
CA PRO A 392 -8.49 10.13 73.08
C PRO A 392 -7.51 9.46 74.07
N SER A 393 -7.14 8.21 73.82
CA SER A 393 -6.11 7.45 74.59
C SER A 393 -4.68 7.92 74.29
N GLY A 394 -4.43 8.80 73.31
CA GLY A 394 -3.12 9.25 72.85
C GLY A 394 -2.50 8.36 71.77
N GLU A 395 -3.13 7.20 71.44
CA GLU A 395 -2.67 6.32 70.41
C GLU A 395 -2.95 6.90 68.99
N ILE A 396 -2.06 6.64 68.06
CA ILE A 396 -2.22 7.10 66.67
C ILE A 396 -3.18 6.18 65.95
N ARG A 397 -4.26 6.73 65.42
CA ARG A 397 -5.26 6.02 64.68
C ARG A 397 -4.95 6.00 63.17
N ALA A 398 -4.52 7.13 62.62
CA ALA A 398 -4.22 7.24 61.21
C ALA A 398 -3.20 8.35 60.94
N VAL A 399 -2.42 8.19 59.91
CA VAL A 399 -1.55 9.24 59.37
C VAL A 399 -1.86 9.47 57.91
N ILE A 400 -1.86 10.74 57.49
CA ILE A 400 -2.22 11.13 56.15
C ILE A 400 -1.04 11.90 55.54
N TYR A 401 -0.56 11.41 54.41
CA TYR A 401 0.40 12.08 53.54
C TYR A 401 -0.32 12.67 52.33
N ARG A 402 -0.12 13.94 52.09
CA ARG A 402 -0.69 14.61 50.91
C ARG A 402 0.41 15.20 50.06
N GLY A 403 0.26 15.06 48.75
CA GLY A 403 1.18 15.70 47.79
C GLY A 403 0.46 16.09 46.52
N GLU A 404 0.84 17.20 46.01
CA GLU A 404 0.33 17.74 44.74
C GLU A 404 1.40 17.61 43.67
N ARG A 405 1.03 17.02 42.55
CA ARG A 405 1.92 16.91 41.40
C ARG A 405 1.26 17.49 40.19
N LEU A 406 1.92 18.45 39.57
CA LEU A 406 1.46 19.03 38.31
C LEU A 406 2.01 18.20 37.15
N VAL A 407 1.15 17.47 36.43
CA VAL A 407 1.53 16.62 35.32
C VAL A 407 1.19 17.28 34.00
N PRO A 408 2.17 17.57 33.12
CA PRO A 408 1.88 18.13 31.81
C PRO A 408 1.43 17.02 30.85
N HIS A 409 0.23 17.15 30.29
CA HIS A 409 -0.23 16.28 29.22
C HIS A 409 0.32 16.76 27.88
N ARG A 410 1.25 15.97 27.33
CA ARG A 410 1.89 16.23 26.03
C ARG A 410 1.08 15.63 24.89
N GLY A 411 0.55 16.46 24.01
CA GLY A 411 -0.02 16.03 22.74
C GLY A 411 1.02 16.19 21.63
N ARG A 412 1.27 15.15 20.83
CA ARG A 412 2.07 15.28 19.61
C ARG A 412 1.18 15.79 18.48
N ARG A 413 1.37 17.04 18.07
CA ARG A 413 0.85 17.56 16.81
C ARG A 413 2.03 17.73 15.84
N PHE A 414 1.91 17.20 14.62
CA PHE A 414 2.95 17.26 13.58
C PHE A 414 4.27 16.52 13.88
N GLY A 415 4.23 15.31 14.43
CA GLY A 415 5.35 14.36 14.46
C GLY A 415 6.58 14.75 15.31
N TRP A 416 6.96 16.01 15.38
CA TRP A 416 8.18 16.54 16.02
C TRP A 416 7.95 17.67 17.03
N PHE A 417 6.78 18.29 17.06
CA PHE A 417 6.45 19.26 18.10
C PHE A 417 5.61 18.62 19.22
N ALA A 418 6.19 18.59 20.42
CA ALA A 418 5.45 18.25 21.62
C ALA A 418 4.81 19.53 22.20
N THR A 419 3.49 19.56 22.22
CA THR A 419 2.75 20.66 22.86
C THR A 419 2.10 20.17 24.12
N VAL A 420 2.15 20.96 25.20
CA VAL A 420 1.38 20.68 26.42
C VAL A 420 -0.05 21.12 26.15
N SER A 421 -0.98 20.17 26.05
CA SER A 421 -2.38 20.44 25.76
C SER A 421 -3.14 20.99 26.98
N HIS A 422 -2.79 20.53 28.16
CA HIS A 422 -3.34 20.97 29.45
C HIS A 422 -2.46 20.45 30.57
N TRP A 423 -2.64 21.02 31.75
CA TRP A 423 -2.03 20.55 32.97
C TRP A 423 -3.06 19.80 33.79
N GLU A 424 -2.68 18.66 34.34
CA GLU A 424 -3.50 17.97 35.34
C GLU A 424 -2.81 18.06 36.68
N MET A 425 -3.55 18.49 37.68
CA MET A 425 -3.10 18.45 39.06
C MET A 425 -3.52 17.11 39.64
N GLU A 426 -2.56 16.28 39.98
CA GLU A 426 -2.74 15.04 40.69
C GLU A 426 -2.55 15.30 42.17
N ASN A 427 -3.61 15.21 42.93
CA ASN A 427 -3.60 15.24 44.37
C ASN A 427 -3.50 13.79 44.86
N HIS A 428 -2.37 13.46 45.40
CA HIS A 428 -2.10 12.16 46.01
C HIS A 428 -2.38 12.25 47.50
N GLU A 429 -3.24 11.38 48.00
CA GLU A 429 -3.51 11.22 49.42
C GLU A 429 -3.27 9.76 49.80
N VAL A 430 -2.36 9.53 50.74
CA VAL A 430 -2.08 8.21 51.29
C VAL A 430 -2.44 8.26 52.75
N GLN A 431 -3.45 7.48 53.13
CA GLN A 431 -3.86 7.27 54.52
C GLN A 431 -3.40 5.90 54.97
N ILE A 432 -2.70 5.86 56.12
CA ILE A 432 -2.23 4.64 56.77
C ILE A 432 -2.92 4.55 58.11
N ASP A 433 -3.76 3.56 58.29
CA ASP A 433 -4.52 3.33 59.50
C ASP A 433 -3.75 2.38 60.45
N PHE A 434 -3.78 2.68 61.74
CA PHE A 434 -3.08 1.94 62.79
C PHE A 434 -4.09 1.33 63.77
N GLU A 435 -3.75 0.17 64.27
CA GLU A 435 -4.42 -0.51 65.38
C GLU A 435 -3.35 -1.09 66.31
N GLN A 436 -3.33 -0.71 67.59
CA GLN A 436 -2.34 -1.12 68.56
C GLN A 436 -0.88 -0.88 68.07
N ASP A 437 -0.59 0.32 67.59
CA ASP A 437 0.70 0.77 67.04
C ASP A 437 1.20 -0.02 65.81
N ARG A 438 0.34 -0.82 65.17
CA ARG A 438 0.68 -1.54 63.93
C ARG A 438 -0.21 -1.10 62.80
N VAL A 439 0.36 -1.09 61.58
CA VAL A 439 -0.41 -0.76 60.37
C VAL A 439 -1.52 -1.77 60.19
N ARG A 440 -2.77 -1.28 60.12
CA ARG A 440 -3.95 -2.07 59.83
C ARG A 440 -4.27 -2.10 58.36
N ASP A 441 -4.30 -0.91 57.75
CA ASP A 441 -4.70 -0.75 56.34
C ASP A 441 -3.96 0.45 55.71
N ILE A 442 -3.80 0.40 54.39
CA ILE A 442 -3.17 1.45 53.62
C ILE A 442 -4.11 1.82 52.46
N GLN A 443 -4.60 3.05 52.44
CA GLN A 443 -5.45 3.57 51.40
C GLN A 443 -4.74 4.67 50.62
N ALA A 444 -4.48 4.43 49.33
CA ALA A 444 -3.93 5.44 48.45
C ALA A 444 -5.04 5.95 47.48
N ARG A 445 -5.29 7.24 47.49
CA ARG A 445 -6.24 7.90 46.60
C ARG A 445 -5.53 8.91 45.74
N ILE A 446 -5.81 8.86 44.41
CA ILE A 446 -5.30 9.82 43.48
C ILE A 446 -6.50 10.55 42.88
N ARG A 447 -6.58 11.86 43.15
CA ARG A 447 -7.63 12.72 42.58
C ARG A 447 -7.03 13.60 41.49
N ARG A 448 -7.49 13.43 40.26
CA ARG A 448 -7.01 14.22 39.12
C ARG A 448 -7.97 15.36 38.83
N THR A 449 -7.45 16.58 38.83
CA THR A 449 -8.22 17.78 38.50
C THR A 449 -7.56 18.45 37.31
N ARG A 450 -8.33 18.60 36.22
CA ARG A 450 -7.86 19.26 35.01
C ARG A 450 -7.85 20.77 35.25
N GLN A 451 -6.69 21.38 35.20
CA GLN A 451 -6.54 22.83 35.17
C GLN A 451 -6.62 23.32 33.73
N THR A 452 -7.68 24.06 33.40
CA THR A 452 -7.71 24.88 32.21
C THR A 452 -6.86 26.11 32.49
N PRO A 453 -5.91 26.48 31.60
CA PRO A 453 -5.18 27.73 31.80
C PRO A 453 -6.19 28.86 31.89
N SER A 454 -6.35 29.45 33.06
CA SER A 454 -7.07 30.65 33.22
C SER A 454 -6.33 31.69 32.38
N ALA A 455 -7.04 32.36 31.45
CA ALA A 455 -6.56 33.51 30.75
C ALA A 455 -6.32 34.59 31.84
N SER A 456 -5.12 34.60 32.39
CA SER A 456 -4.68 35.73 33.21
C SER A 456 -4.30 36.85 32.24
N VAL A 457 -5.00 37.94 32.40
CA VAL A 457 -4.88 39.28 31.84
C VAL A 457 -3.44 39.73 31.60
#